data_460b63380938d2b8c46ff246f9e21a1f
#
_entry.id   460b63380938d2b8c46ff246f9e21a1f
#
_cell.length_a   1.000
_cell.length_b   1.000
_cell.length_c   1.000
_cell.angle_alpha   90.00
_cell.angle_beta   90.00
_cell.angle_gamma   90.00
#
_symmetry.space_group_name_H-M   'P 1'
#
loop_
_entity.id
_entity.type
_entity.pdbx_description
1 polymer ?
#
loop_
_entity_poly.entity_id
_entity_poly.type
_entity_poly.pdbx_seq_one_letter_code
_entity_poly.pdbx_strand_id
1 'polypeptide(L)'
;MDKSLENSLESGARNLDKQGHFAIRKLSSAIYSGTVWHQRLSPKQHAFKYRVFMMYLDLAELDQVFAGSILWSSKKWSPARFKRTDFFGDPAISLADTVRDSVEQATDKRPLGPIRLLANIRYWGFIINPISCYYCFDSSGTRLEAILLDVTNTPWNERQQYVLSCDSQLNEQKISFAKAMHVSPFMPMNMTYQWCGSAPNETLKFSLSNFLTSIVKGSVKGSEADVSEDSDSDNNRKVFAAGVNLQREEITPAALAMILWRFPLMTLKVFFGIHWQALKLWLKGLKIFTHPPH
;
A
#
# COMPACT_ATOMS: atom_id res chain seq x y z
N MET A 1 37.38 35.24 10.65
CA MET A 1 35.95 35.13 11.02
C MET A 1 35.18 34.90 9.74
N ASP A 2 34.68 33.71 9.58
CA ASP A 2 34.33 33.14 8.28
C ASP A 2 32.88 33.44 7.93
N LYS A 3 32.67 34.24 6.87
CA LYS A 3 31.35 34.58 6.32
C LYS A 3 30.60 33.38 5.68
N SER A 4 31.23 32.19 5.66
CA SER A 4 30.64 30.99 5.10
C SER A 4 29.65 30.30 6.06
N LEU A 5 29.70 30.59 7.35
CA LEU A 5 28.81 30.01 8.35
C LEU A 5 27.47 30.76 8.53
N GLU A 6 27.44 32.06 8.17
CA GLU A 6 26.20 32.85 8.21
C GLU A 6 25.25 32.52 7.06
N ASN A 7 25.76 32.15 5.88
CA ASN A 7 24.94 31.81 4.72
C ASN A 7 24.29 30.41 4.81
N SER A 8 24.75 29.55 5.70
CA SER A 8 24.14 28.20 5.91
C SER A 8 22.94 28.21 6.84
N LEU A 9 22.69 29.28 7.57
CA LEU A 9 21.55 29.42 8.49
C LEU A 9 20.34 30.12 7.84
N GLU A 10 20.51 30.77 6.68
CA GLU A 10 19.42 31.50 6.01
C GLU A 10 18.64 30.68 4.95
N SER A 11 19.07 29.49 4.58
CA SER A 11 18.40 28.70 3.52
C SER A 11 17.19 27.87 4.00
N GLY A 12 16.81 28.01 5.26
CA GLY A 12 15.49 27.55 5.76
C GLY A 12 14.40 28.55 5.37
N ALA A 13 14.07 28.66 4.07
CA ALA A 13 13.12 29.63 3.55
C ALA A 13 11.80 29.64 4.33
N ARG A 14 11.68 30.58 5.27
CA ARG A 14 10.43 30.98 5.89
C ARG A 14 9.63 31.77 4.87
N ASN A 15 8.77 31.09 4.11
CA ASN A 15 7.81 31.78 3.26
C ASN A 15 6.75 32.43 4.17
N LEU A 16 6.92 33.71 4.45
CA LEU A 16 5.87 34.57 4.97
C LEU A 16 4.90 34.89 3.85
N ASP A 17 3.60 34.79 4.10
CA ASP A 17 2.60 35.34 3.20
C ASP A 17 2.73 36.87 3.12
N LYS A 18 2.05 37.48 2.14
CA LYS A 18 2.06 38.93 1.95
C LYS A 18 1.52 39.75 3.15
N GLN A 19 1.04 39.06 4.20
CA GLN A 19 0.49 39.66 5.44
C GLN A 19 1.33 39.33 6.68
N GLY A 20 2.51 38.69 6.52
CA GLY A 20 3.42 38.38 7.61
C GLY A 20 2.99 37.18 8.49
N HIS A 21 2.01 36.39 8.04
CA HIS A 21 1.62 35.16 8.72
C HIS A 21 2.47 33.99 8.20
N PHE A 22 2.84 33.09 9.10
CA PHE A 22 3.44 31.82 8.70
C PHE A 22 2.40 31.02 7.90
N ALA A 23 2.58 30.93 6.58
CA ALA A 23 1.82 30.02 5.79
C ALA A 23 2.11 28.59 6.28
N ILE A 24 1.16 28.00 6.98
CA ILE A 24 1.23 26.59 7.36
C ILE A 24 1.21 25.81 6.04
N ARG A 25 2.37 25.33 5.60
CA ARG A 25 2.46 24.50 4.40
C ARG A 25 1.55 23.30 4.61
N LYS A 26 0.51 23.22 3.80
CA LYS A 26 -0.40 22.07 3.84
C LYS A 26 0.39 20.82 3.45
N LEU A 27 0.47 19.85 4.38
CA LEU A 27 1.16 18.59 4.14
C LEU A 27 0.40 17.76 3.09
N SER A 28 1.15 17.08 2.24
CA SER A 28 0.62 16.04 1.36
C SER A 28 0.25 14.80 2.15
N SER A 29 0.97 14.55 3.24
CA SER A 29 0.70 13.49 4.21
C SER A 29 -0.67 13.64 4.87
N ALA A 30 -1.31 12.51 5.17
CA ALA A 30 -2.65 12.47 5.75
C ALA A 30 -2.87 11.20 6.59
N ILE A 31 -3.91 11.20 7.40
CA ILE A 31 -4.51 10.01 7.97
C ILE A 31 -5.65 9.58 7.04
N TYR A 32 -5.74 8.30 6.72
CA TYR A 32 -6.88 7.73 6.04
C TYR A 32 -7.60 6.76 6.96
N SER A 33 -8.86 7.00 7.27
CA SER A 33 -9.65 6.13 8.13
C SER A 33 -10.92 5.66 7.46
N GLY A 34 -11.33 4.42 7.74
CA GLY A 34 -12.51 3.85 7.10
C GLY A 34 -12.59 2.35 7.27
N THR A 35 -12.71 1.61 6.19
CA THR A 35 -12.93 0.17 6.22
C THR A 35 -12.04 -0.59 5.25
N VAL A 36 -11.53 -1.73 5.71
CA VAL A 36 -11.01 -2.81 4.88
C VAL A 36 -12.08 -3.88 4.75
N TRP A 37 -12.22 -4.45 3.58
CA TRP A 37 -13.17 -5.54 3.31
C TRP A 37 -12.49 -6.67 2.56
N HIS A 38 -12.98 -7.89 2.80
CA HIS A 38 -12.53 -9.10 2.11
C HIS A 38 -13.76 -9.90 1.72
N GLN A 39 -13.74 -10.45 0.51
CA GLN A 39 -14.81 -11.27 -0.04
C GLN A 39 -14.23 -12.45 -0.79
N ARG A 40 -14.46 -13.64 -0.27
CA ARG A 40 -14.21 -14.90 -0.96
C ARG A 40 -15.51 -15.33 -1.64
N LEU A 41 -15.42 -15.64 -2.91
CA LEU A 41 -16.55 -16.11 -3.73
C LEU A 41 -16.50 -17.62 -3.93
N SER A 42 -15.31 -18.22 -4.02
CA SER A 42 -15.10 -19.63 -4.29
C SER A 42 -13.92 -20.18 -3.49
N PRO A 43 -13.90 -21.50 -3.15
CA PRO A 43 -14.97 -22.50 -3.29
C PRO A 43 -16.12 -22.34 -2.32
N LYS A 44 -15.92 -21.68 -1.18
CA LYS A 44 -16.96 -21.36 -0.18
C LYS A 44 -16.99 -19.85 0.05
N GLN A 45 -18.19 -19.31 0.05
CA GLN A 45 -18.40 -17.88 0.28
C GLN A 45 -18.03 -17.49 1.71
N HIS A 46 -17.28 -16.39 1.83
CA HIS A 46 -16.92 -15.82 3.11
C HIS A 46 -16.58 -14.35 2.94
N ALA A 47 -17.21 -13.47 3.71
CA ALA A 47 -16.98 -12.05 3.66
C ALA A 47 -16.83 -11.47 5.07
N PHE A 48 -16.00 -10.45 5.20
CA PHE A 48 -15.86 -9.68 6.44
C PHE A 48 -15.37 -8.27 6.15
N LYS A 49 -15.58 -7.39 7.12
CA LYS A 49 -15.23 -5.97 7.04
C LYS A 49 -14.79 -5.49 8.42
N TYR A 50 -13.72 -4.71 8.46
CA TYR A 50 -13.21 -4.09 9.68
C TYR A 50 -12.99 -2.60 9.51
N ARG A 51 -13.11 -1.85 10.59
CA ARG A 51 -12.67 -0.45 10.65
C ARG A 51 -11.17 -0.42 10.86
N VAL A 52 -10.49 0.41 10.06
CA VAL A 52 -9.04 0.59 10.07
C VAL A 52 -8.69 2.06 9.87
N PHE A 53 -7.46 2.42 10.17
CA PHE A 53 -6.82 3.60 9.61
C PHE A 53 -5.45 3.23 9.06
N MET A 54 -4.97 4.02 8.12
CA MET A 54 -3.63 3.92 7.53
C MET A 54 -3.01 5.30 7.47
N MET A 55 -1.69 5.36 7.59
CA MET A 55 -0.96 6.60 7.39
C MET A 55 -0.61 6.74 5.91
N TYR A 56 -0.87 7.90 5.35
CA TYR A 56 -0.40 8.29 4.02
C TYR A 56 0.69 9.33 4.22
N LEU A 57 1.93 8.95 3.93
CA LEU A 57 3.11 9.71 4.29
C LEU A 57 3.90 10.06 3.02
N ASP A 58 4.02 11.34 2.71
CA ASP A 58 5.05 11.79 1.78
C ASP A 58 6.41 11.58 2.46
N LEU A 59 7.28 10.78 1.83
CA LEU A 59 8.55 10.39 2.44
C LEU A 59 9.50 11.58 2.62
N ALA A 60 9.28 12.67 1.90
CA ALA A 60 10.03 13.92 2.08
C ALA A 60 9.51 14.76 3.28
N GLU A 61 8.30 14.47 3.78
CA GLU A 61 7.70 15.18 4.90
C GLU A 61 7.90 14.51 6.26
N LEU A 62 8.54 13.34 6.33
CA LEU A 62 8.64 12.51 7.54
C LEU A 62 9.20 13.25 8.76
N ASP A 63 10.06 14.23 8.58
CA ASP A 63 10.63 15.03 9.67
C ASP A 63 9.63 16.03 10.26
N GLN A 64 8.61 16.40 9.51
CA GLN A 64 7.63 17.43 9.85
C GLN A 64 6.28 16.84 10.25
N VAL A 65 5.90 15.70 9.68
CA VAL A 65 4.58 15.07 9.83
C VAL A 65 4.17 14.87 11.28
N PHE A 66 5.12 14.53 12.14
CA PHE A 66 4.85 14.26 13.57
C PHE A 66 5.31 15.41 14.49
N ALA A 67 5.65 16.57 13.93
CA ALA A 67 6.05 17.73 14.71
C ALA A 67 4.92 18.15 15.68
N GLY A 68 5.29 18.47 16.90
CA GLY A 68 4.32 18.84 17.95
C GLY A 68 3.55 17.66 18.58
N SER A 69 3.76 16.42 18.14
CA SER A 69 3.18 15.24 18.79
C SER A 69 4.18 14.55 19.72
N ILE A 70 3.74 14.24 20.94
CA ILE A 70 4.52 13.43 21.89
C ILE A 70 4.24 11.93 21.71
N LEU A 71 3.11 11.58 21.08
CA LEU A 71 2.65 10.20 20.89
C LEU A 71 3.15 9.59 19.58
N TRP A 72 3.64 10.43 18.64
CA TRP A 72 4.08 10.02 17.30
C TRP A 72 5.49 10.53 17.00
N SER A 73 6.29 9.70 16.32
CA SER A 73 7.66 10.09 15.94
C SER A 73 8.17 9.26 14.76
N SER A 74 9.04 9.87 13.94
CA SER A 74 9.91 9.20 12.98
C SER A 74 11.34 8.99 13.49
N LYS A 75 11.74 9.69 14.56
CA LYS A 75 13.14 9.76 15.02
C LYS A 75 13.39 8.99 16.33
N LYS A 76 12.50 9.13 17.30
CA LYS A 76 12.65 8.56 18.66
C LYS A 76 11.57 7.53 18.97
N TRP A 77 11.75 6.82 20.08
CA TRP A 77 10.71 5.93 20.59
C TRP A 77 9.45 6.73 20.96
N SER A 78 8.30 6.21 20.56
CA SER A 78 6.98 6.76 20.86
C SER A 78 5.91 5.66 20.67
N PRO A 79 4.71 5.82 21.27
CA PRO A 79 3.62 4.86 21.13
C PRO A 79 3.27 4.55 19.66
N ALA A 80 3.28 5.55 18.80
CA ALA A 80 3.16 5.38 17.35
C ALA A 80 4.46 5.86 16.66
N ARG A 81 5.03 5.01 15.81
CA ARG A 81 6.37 5.28 15.27
C ARG A 81 6.52 4.83 13.84
N PHE A 82 7.02 5.72 12.99
CA PHE A 82 7.62 5.32 11.73
C PHE A 82 9.05 4.82 12.00
N LYS A 83 9.38 3.63 11.54
CA LYS A 83 10.73 3.07 11.65
C LYS A 83 11.17 2.52 10.30
N ARG A 84 12.29 3.00 9.76
CA ARG A 84 12.80 2.58 8.43
C ARG A 84 12.92 1.07 8.28
N THR A 85 13.38 0.38 9.34
CA THR A 85 13.57 -1.08 9.35
C THR A 85 12.26 -1.90 9.27
N ASP A 86 11.10 -1.27 9.36
CA ASP A 86 9.80 -1.94 9.22
C ASP A 86 9.42 -2.13 7.74
N PHE A 87 10.10 -1.43 6.84
CA PHE A 87 9.84 -1.43 5.41
C PHE A 87 10.96 -2.15 4.64
N PHE A 88 10.71 -2.47 3.38
CA PHE A 88 11.64 -3.27 2.57
C PHE A 88 12.95 -2.52 2.23
N GLY A 89 13.93 -3.30 1.74
CA GLY A 89 15.23 -2.82 1.32
C GLY A 89 16.21 -2.56 2.48
N ASP A 90 17.41 -2.14 2.14
CA ASP A 90 18.45 -1.84 3.11
C ASP A 90 18.07 -0.60 3.96
N PRO A 91 18.04 -0.72 5.29
CA PRO A 91 17.76 0.40 6.17
C PRO A 91 18.76 1.57 6.09
N ALA A 92 19.97 1.34 5.60
CA ALA A 92 20.98 2.37 5.39
C ALA A 92 20.64 3.29 4.20
N ILE A 93 19.81 2.80 3.27
CA ILE A 93 19.34 3.56 2.11
C ILE A 93 18.00 4.20 2.46
N SER A 94 17.75 5.42 1.96
CA SER A 94 16.45 6.07 2.16
C SER A 94 15.32 5.21 1.56
N LEU A 95 14.15 5.17 2.21
CA LEU A 95 13.02 4.40 1.68
C LEU A 95 12.57 4.91 0.31
N ALA A 96 12.66 6.23 0.10
CA ALA A 96 12.32 6.83 -1.18
C ALA A 96 13.25 6.36 -2.31
N ASP A 97 14.56 6.27 -2.06
CA ASP A 97 15.53 5.78 -3.05
C ASP A 97 15.36 4.27 -3.29
N THR A 98 15.15 3.49 -2.23
CA THR A 98 14.82 2.06 -2.36
C THR A 98 13.61 1.83 -3.28
N VAL A 99 12.55 2.63 -3.13
CA VAL A 99 11.37 2.55 -3.99
C VAL A 99 11.69 2.95 -5.42
N ARG A 100 12.44 4.06 -5.61
CA ARG A 100 12.85 4.53 -6.94
C ARG A 100 13.68 3.48 -7.67
N ASP A 101 14.66 2.89 -7.00
CA ASP A 101 15.52 1.84 -7.55
C ASP A 101 14.71 0.62 -7.98
N SER A 102 13.74 0.20 -7.15
CA SER A 102 12.87 -0.93 -7.46
C SER A 102 11.94 -0.66 -8.63
N VAL A 103 11.40 0.56 -8.75
CA VAL A 103 10.55 0.94 -9.89
C VAL A 103 11.39 1.05 -11.16
N GLU A 104 12.56 1.67 -11.11
CA GLU A 104 13.48 1.79 -12.23
C GLU A 104 13.90 0.41 -12.75
N GLN A 105 14.25 -0.51 -11.85
CA GLN A 105 14.60 -1.89 -12.22
C GLN A 105 13.46 -2.63 -12.94
N ALA A 106 12.21 -2.36 -12.56
CA ALA A 106 11.04 -3.05 -13.12
C ALA A 106 10.47 -2.39 -14.39
N THR A 107 10.73 -1.10 -14.62
CA THR A 107 10.06 -0.31 -15.66
C THR A 107 11.01 0.45 -16.58
N ASP A 108 12.33 0.40 -16.33
CA ASP A 108 13.38 1.20 -16.97
C ASP A 108 13.15 2.72 -16.83
N LYS A 109 12.32 3.13 -15.88
CA LYS A 109 12.00 4.54 -15.60
C LYS A 109 12.12 4.84 -14.11
N ARG A 110 12.98 5.80 -13.75
CA ARG A 110 13.13 6.26 -12.38
C ARG A 110 12.13 7.37 -12.06
N PRO A 111 11.23 7.20 -11.07
CA PRO A 111 10.33 8.27 -10.64
C PRO A 111 11.12 9.45 -10.06
N LEU A 112 10.86 10.67 -10.54
CA LEU A 112 11.56 11.87 -10.09
C LEU A 112 10.75 12.69 -9.07
N GLY A 113 9.46 12.44 -8.98
CA GLY A 113 8.57 13.17 -8.09
C GLY A 113 8.48 12.59 -6.67
N PRO A 114 7.49 13.05 -5.89
CA PRO A 114 7.25 12.58 -4.55
C PRO A 114 6.90 11.08 -4.49
N ILE A 115 7.42 10.40 -3.48
CA ILE A 115 7.01 9.03 -3.13
C ILE A 115 6.14 9.12 -1.89
N ARG A 116 4.88 8.67 -2.00
CA ARG A 116 3.92 8.72 -0.90
C ARG A 116 3.51 7.31 -0.50
N LEU A 117 3.77 6.98 0.76
CA LEU A 117 3.53 5.65 1.34
C LEU A 117 2.17 5.60 2.01
N LEU A 118 1.32 4.66 1.62
CA LEU A 118 0.14 4.25 2.36
C LEU A 118 0.42 2.94 3.09
N ALA A 119 0.46 2.98 4.41
CA ALA A 119 0.79 1.82 5.22
C ALA A 119 0.29 1.96 6.67
N ASN A 120 0.24 0.83 7.38
CA ASN A 120 0.29 0.87 8.83
C ASN A 120 1.72 1.16 9.27
N ILE A 121 1.88 1.90 10.37
CA ILE A 121 3.17 2.06 11.03
C ILE A 121 3.14 1.33 12.38
N ARG A 122 4.23 1.37 13.10
CA ARG A 122 4.35 0.68 14.40
C ARG A 122 3.50 1.36 15.47
N TYR A 123 2.66 0.58 16.18
CA TYR A 123 1.84 1.04 17.30
C TYR A 123 2.14 0.18 18.53
N TRP A 124 2.46 0.83 19.65
CA TRP A 124 2.76 0.17 20.92
C TRP A 124 3.82 -0.93 20.79
N GLY A 125 4.82 -0.71 19.94
CA GLY A 125 5.89 -1.66 19.69
C GLY A 125 5.57 -2.73 18.64
N PHE A 126 4.32 -2.87 18.18
CA PHE A 126 3.89 -3.88 17.21
C PHE A 126 3.63 -3.26 15.84
N ILE A 127 3.96 -4.02 14.80
CA ILE A 127 3.58 -3.70 13.42
C ILE A 127 2.97 -4.92 12.75
N ILE A 128 1.86 -4.70 12.06
CA ILE A 128 1.27 -5.65 11.11
C ILE A 128 0.86 -4.85 9.89
N ASN A 129 1.54 -5.12 8.80
CA ASN A 129 1.36 -4.39 7.55
C ASN A 129 1.28 -5.37 6.38
N PRO A 130 0.09 -5.97 6.15
CA PRO A 130 -0.08 -6.97 5.10
C PRO A 130 0.18 -6.43 3.70
N ILE A 131 -0.02 -5.13 3.50
CA ILE A 131 0.26 -4.41 2.26
C ILE A 131 0.71 -2.98 2.56
N SER A 132 1.81 -2.56 1.95
CA SER A 132 2.22 -1.16 1.82
C SER A 132 2.11 -0.75 0.37
N CYS A 133 1.51 0.40 0.10
CA CYS A 133 1.40 0.93 -1.26
C CYS A 133 2.25 2.21 -1.36
N TYR A 134 3.22 2.20 -2.26
CA TYR A 134 4.05 3.38 -2.56
C TYR A 134 3.57 3.99 -3.87
N TYR A 135 2.98 5.16 -3.79
CA TYR A 135 2.52 5.94 -4.92
C TYR A 135 3.66 6.83 -5.42
N CYS A 136 4.14 6.56 -6.62
CA CYS A 136 5.22 7.29 -7.27
C CYS A 136 4.64 8.30 -8.24
N PHE A 137 4.87 9.58 -7.97
CA PHE A 137 4.33 10.67 -8.78
C PHE A 137 5.39 11.22 -9.74
N ASP A 138 4.93 11.95 -10.76
CA ASP A 138 5.76 12.73 -11.65
C ASP A 138 6.45 13.91 -10.90
N SER A 139 7.36 14.60 -11.54
CA SER A 139 8.10 15.72 -10.95
C SER A 139 7.20 16.86 -10.45
N SER A 140 5.99 17.01 -11.00
CA SER A 140 4.99 17.98 -10.53
C SER A 140 4.27 17.53 -9.25
N GLY A 141 4.34 16.24 -8.90
CA GLY A 141 3.66 15.64 -7.76
C GLY A 141 2.14 15.48 -7.93
N THR A 142 1.63 15.59 -9.17
CA THR A 142 0.20 15.57 -9.47
C THR A 142 -0.26 14.32 -10.21
N ARG A 143 0.57 13.77 -11.10
CA ARG A 143 0.22 12.60 -11.91
C ARG A 143 0.91 11.35 -11.38
N LEU A 144 0.16 10.28 -11.24
CA LEU A 144 0.67 8.99 -10.79
C LEU A 144 1.37 8.27 -11.95
N GLU A 145 2.64 7.90 -11.77
CA GLU A 145 3.44 7.19 -12.77
C GLU A 145 3.54 5.69 -12.48
N ALA A 146 3.65 5.33 -11.20
CA ALA A 146 3.73 3.93 -10.78
C ALA A 146 3.19 3.74 -9.37
N ILE A 147 2.77 2.50 -9.07
CA ILE A 147 2.48 2.04 -7.71
C ILE A 147 3.36 0.84 -7.42
N LEU A 148 4.17 0.90 -6.36
CA LEU A 148 4.85 -0.27 -5.84
C LEU A 148 4.02 -0.83 -4.67
N LEU A 149 3.61 -2.09 -4.78
CA LEU A 149 2.93 -2.83 -3.73
C LEU A 149 3.95 -3.73 -3.03
N ASP A 150 4.17 -3.52 -1.74
CA ASP A 150 4.97 -4.40 -0.90
C ASP A 150 4.03 -5.24 -0.04
N VAL A 151 3.87 -6.50 -0.42
CA VAL A 151 2.93 -7.44 0.19
C VAL A 151 3.67 -8.36 1.14
N THR A 152 3.21 -8.44 2.38
CA THR A 152 3.77 -9.32 3.41
C THR A 152 2.78 -10.42 3.74
N ASN A 153 3.24 -11.66 3.65
CA ASN A 153 2.51 -12.83 4.09
C ASN A 153 2.68 -13.02 5.60
N THR A 154 1.63 -12.78 6.34
CA THR A 154 1.67 -12.78 7.81
C THR A 154 2.09 -14.13 8.44
N PRO A 155 1.64 -15.33 7.94
CA PRO A 155 2.03 -16.59 8.57
C PRO A 155 3.52 -16.94 8.42
N TRP A 156 4.11 -16.61 7.27
CA TRP A 156 5.50 -17.00 6.94
C TRP A 156 6.47 -15.83 6.89
N ASN A 157 5.98 -14.59 7.09
CA ASN A 157 6.77 -13.35 7.03
C ASN A 157 7.52 -13.17 5.70
N GLU A 158 7.03 -13.76 4.62
CA GLU A 158 7.54 -13.56 3.28
C GLU A 158 7.08 -12.23 2.73
N ARG A 159 7.89 -11.62 1.90
CA ARG A 159 7.64 -10.31 1.32
C ARG A 159 7.87 -10.34 -0.19
N GLN A 160 6.93 -9.77 -0.93
CA GLN A 160 6.99 -9.68 -2.39
C GLN A 160 6.60 -8.28 -2.85
N GLN A 161 7.43 -7.69 -3.70
CA GLN A 161 7.14 -6.42 -4.35
C GLN A 161 6.53 -6.66 -5.73
N TYR A 162 5.52 -5.85 -6.06
CA TYR A 162 4.91 -5.76 -7.37
C TYR A 162 4.95 -4.30 -7.82
N VAL A 163 5.50 -4.04 -8.99
CA VAL A 163 5.52 -2.71 -9.59
C VAL A 163 4.44 -2.63 -10.65
N LEU A 164 3.54 -1.68 -10.51
CA LEU A 164 2.42 -1.43 -11.40
C LEU A 164 2.70 -0.11 -12.13
N SER A 165 2.94 -0.17 -13.46
CA SER A 165 3.04 1.03 -14.29
C SER A 165 1.66 1.64 -14.46
N CYS A 166 1.50 2.92 -14.17
CA CYS A 166 0.24 3.64 -14.24
C CYS A 166 0.16 4.45 -15.53
N ASP A 167 -1.03 4.50 -16.11
CA ASP A 167 -1.32 5.46 -17.17
C ASP A 167 -1.69 6.80 -16.52
N SER A 168 -0.83 7.79 -16.68
CA SER A 168 -1.00 9.12 -16.10
C SER A 168 -2.21 9.90 -16.64
N GLN A 169 -2.86 9.43 -17.69
CA GLN A 169 -4.07 10.00 -18.27
C GLN A 169 -5.35 9.45 -17.61
N LEU A 170 -5.25 8.33 -16.91
CA LEU A 170 -6.40 7.68 -16.28
C LEU A 170 -6.52 8.08 -14.81
N ASN A 171 -7.72 8.47 -14.40
CA ASN A 171 -8.04 8.72 -12.99
C ASN A 171 -8.09 7.43 -12.17
N GLU A 172 -8.52 6.34 -12.78
CA GLU A 172 -8.59 5.02 -12.15
C GLU A 172 -7.71 4.03 -12.93
N GLN A 173 -6.85 3.34 -12.20
CA GLN A 173 -5.93 2.35 -12.75
C GLN A 173 -6.54 0.95 -12.62
N LYS A 174 -6.55 0.19 -13.71
CA LYS A 174 -6.94 -1.23 -13.71
C LYS A 174 -5.81 -2.05 -14.30
N ILE A 175 -5.02 -2.69 -13.44
CA ILE A 175 -3.77 -3.35 -13.83
C ILE A 175 -3.80 -4.80 -13.40
N SER A 176 -3.54 -5.71 -14.33
CA SER A 176 -3.46 -7.16 -14.08
C SER A 176 -2.01 -7.61 -14.05
N PHE A 177 -1.68 -8.48 -13.09
CA PHE A 177 -0.33 -9.04 -12.93
C PHE A 177 -0.36 -10.45 -12.34
N ALA A 178 0.69 -11.23 -12.60
CA ALA A 178 0.78 -12.60 -12.13
C ALA A 178 0.99 -12.65 -10.60
N LYS A 179 0.39 -13.64 -9.95
CA LYS A 179 0.64 -13.93 -8.55
C LYS A 179 2.01 -14.59 -8.40
N ALA A 180 2.94 -13.93 -7.71
CA ALA A 180 4.30 -14.42 -7.50
C ALA A 180 4.54 -15.01 -6.09
N MET A 181 3.66 -14.77 -5.11
CA MET A 181 3.82 -15.21 -3.73
C MET A 181 2.58 -15.91 -3.18
N HIS A 182 2.78 -16.89 -2.29
CA HIS A 182 1.71 -17.61 -1.60
C HIS A 182 1.19 -16.81 -0.39
N VAL A 183 0.27 -15.85 -0.63
CA VAL A 183 -0.23 -14.91 0.40
C VAL A 183 -1.17 -15.59 1.41
N SER A 184 -1.84 -16.67 1.03
CA SER A 184 -2.84 -17.32 1.89
C SER A 184 -2.81 -18.83 1.71
N PRO A 185 -2.79 -19.61 2.80
CA PRO A 185 -2.82 -21.07 2.72
C PRO A 185 -4.12 -21.64 2.11
N PHE A 186 -5.13 -20.81 1.90
CA PHE A 186 -6.41 -21.22 1.31
C PHE A 186 -6.56 -20.82 -0.16
N MET A 187 -5.46 -20.43 -0.84
CA MET A 187 -5.49 -19.97 -2.24
C MET A 187 -4.36 -20.61 -3.04
N PRO A 188 -4.63 -21.16 -4.25
CA PRO A 188 -3.59 -21.72 -5.11
C PRO A 188 -2.64 -20.64 -5.67
N MET A 189 -1.52 -21.07 -6.26
CA MET A 189 -0.54 -20.16 -6.87
C MET A 189 -0.95 -19.71 -8.28
N ASN A 190 -1.59 -20.58 -9.06
CA ASN A 190 -1.97 -20.29 -10.44
C ASN A 190 -3.16 -19.32 -10.52
N MET A 191 -2.86 -18.06 -10.32
CA MET A 191 -3.84 -16.98 -10.26
C MET A 191 -3.28 -15.68 -10.83
N THR A 192 -4.17 -14.86 -11.34
CA THR A 192 -3.88 -13.48 -11.73
C THR A 192 -4.49 -12.51 -10.71
N TYR A 193 -3.71 -11.53 -10.29
CA TYR A 193 -4.19 -10.38 -9.55
C TYR A 193 -4.65 -9.29 -10.49
N GLN A 194 -5.70 -8.59 -10.11
CA GLN A 194 -6.11 -7.35 -10.74
C GLN A 194 -6.24 -6.26 -9.68
N TRP A 195 -5.41 -5.24 -9.80
CA TRP A 195 -5.53 -4.00 -9.06
C TRP A 195 -6.55 -3.09 -9.72
N CYS A 196 -7.41 -2.45 -8.91
CA CYS A 196 -8.32 -1.40 -9.36
C CYS A 196 -8.33 -0.30 -8.31
N GLY A 197 -7.98 0.92 -8.68
CA GLY A 197 -7.92 2.04 -7.74
C GLY A 197 -7.39 3.33 -8.37
N SER A 198 -7.60 4.44 -7.67
CA SER A 198 -7.15 5.77 -8.07
C SER A 198 -6.01 6.27 -7.19
N ALA A 199 -5.37 7.35 -7.62
CA ALA A 199 -4.47 8.11 -6.76
C ALA A 199 -5.21 8.59 -5.50
N PRO A 200 -4.56 8.56 -4.32
CA PRO A 200 -5.15 9.04 -3.07
C PRO A 200 -5.52 10.53 -3.14
N ASN A 201 -6.78 10.83 -2.78
CA ASN A 201 -7.33 12.18 -2.73
C ASN A 201 -8.20 12.30 -1.46
N GLU A 202 -9.30 13.06 -1.46
CA GLU A 202 -10.25 13.16 -0.34
C GLU A 202 -10.83 11.78 0.05
N THR A 203 -10.96 10.90 -0.92
CA THR A 203 -11.25 9.48 -0.70
C THR A 203 -10.14 8.62 -1.27
N LEU A 204 -9.88 7.49 -0.62
CA LEU A 204 -8.96 6.48 -1.12
C LEU A 204 -9.70 5.16 -1.21
N LYS A 205 -9.80 4.66 -2.44
CA LYS A 205 -10.43 3.37 -2.73
C LYS A 205 -9.52 2.57 -3.63
N PHE A 206 -9.22 1.36 -3.22
CA PHE A 206 -8.64 0.38 -4.12
C PHE A 206 -9.11 -1.02 -3.79
N SER A 207 -9.00 -1.90 -4.74
CA SER A 207 -9.27 -3.33 -4.56
C SER A 207 -8.24 -4.17 -5.31
N LEU A 208 -7.96 -5.34 -4.75
CA LEU A 208 -7.18 -6.40 -5.36
C LEU A 208 -8.08 -7.61 -5.52
N SER A 209 -8.31 -8.01 -6.76
CA SER A 209 -9.13 -9.17 -7.11
C SER A 209 -8.24 -10.31 -7.60
N ASN A 210 -8.60 -11.54 -7.25
CA ASN A 210 -7.89 -12.75 -7.66
C ASN A 210 -8.76 -13.55 -8.60
N PHE A 211 -8.17 -13.91 -9.73
CA PHE A 211 -8.82 -14.70 -10.77
C PHE A 211 -8.08 -16.03 -10.94
N LEU A 212 -8.81 -17.13 -11.10
CA LEU A 212 -8.21 -18.39 -11.52
C LEU A 212 -7.83 -18.26 -12.98
N THR A 213 -6.56 -18.55 -13.28
CA THR A 213 -6.12 -18.66 -14.67
C THR A 213 -6.48 -20.06 -15.14
N SER A 214 -7.41 -20.19 -16.09
CA SER A 214 -7.67 -21.46 -16.74
C SER A 214 -6.46 -21.84 -17.58
N ILE A 215 -5.82 -22.95 -17.24
CA ILE A 215 -4.84 -23.57 -18.12
C ILE A 215 -5.65 -24.16 -19.28
N VAL A 216 -5.69 -23.45 -20.41
CA VAL A 216 -6.06 -24.08 -21.66
C VAL A 216 -5.00 -25.16 -21.92
N LYS A 217 -5.34 -26.42 -21.67
CA LYS A 217 -4.53 -27.55 -22.13
C LYS A 217 -4.53 -27.48 -23.67
N GLY A 218 -3.49 -26.82 -24.20
CA GLY A 218 -3.32 -26.65 -25.63
C GLY A 218 -3.27 -27.99 -26.31
N SER A 219 -4.24 -28.24 -27.15
CA SER A 219 -4.09 -29.18 -28.27
C SER A 219 -3.30 -28.48 -29.34
N VAL A 220 -2.06 -28.93 -29.54
CA VAL A 220 -1.27 -28.59 -30.73
C VAL A 220 -1.99 -29.17 -31.92
N LYS A 221 -2.53 -28.34 -32.82
CA LYS A 221 -2.50 -28.56 -34.27
C LYS A 221 -3.03 -27.32 -34.99
N GLY A 222 -2.23 -26.88 -35.98
CA GLY A 222 -2.45 -25.64 -36.70
C GLY A 222 -3.70 -25.63 -37.58
N SER A 223 -4.20 -24.43 -37.73
CA SER A 223 -4.67 -23.82 -38.98
C SER A 223 -5.15 -22.42 -38.70
N GLU A 224 -4.79 -21.50 -39.56
CA GLU A 224 -5.28 -20.13 -39.64
C GLU A 224 -6.79 -20.13 -39.82
N ALA A 225 -7.52 -19.40 -38.99
CA ALA A 225 -8.82 -18.82 -39.34
C ALA A 225 -9.28 -17.81 -38.27
N ASP A 226 -9.55 -16.63 -38.74
CA ASP A 226 -10.45 -15.59 -38.26
C ASP A 226 -10.48 -15.24 -36.74
N VAL A 227 -9.91 -14.08 -36.45
CA VAL A 227 -10.14 -13.32 -35.22
C VAL A 227 -11.52 -12.69 -35.32
N SER A 228 -12.52 -13.32 -34.75
CA SER A 228 -13.75 -12.66 -34.37
C SER A 228 -13.57 -12.07 -32.94
N GLU A 229 -13.51 -10.76 -32.86
CA GLU A 229 -13.67 -9.98 -31.61
C GLU A 229 -15.11 -10.18 -31.10
N ASP A 230 -15.33 -11.15 -30.23
CA ASP A 230 -16.46 -11.20 -29.30
C ASP A 230 -16.41 -12.52 -28.50
N SER A 231 -15.58 -12.56 -27.45
CA SER A 231 -15.75 -13.58 -26.39
C SER A 231 -15.09 -13.11 -25.08
N ASP A 232 -15.63 -12.04 -24.50
CA ASP A 232 -15.38 -11.63 -23.11
C ASP A 232 -16.31 -12.44 -22.19
N SER A 233 -16.20 -13.75 -22.19
CA SER A 233 -16.97 -14.59 -21.29
C SER A 233 -16.29 -15.93 -21.05
N ASP A 234 -16.03 -16.19 -19.78
CA ASP A 234 -15.92 -17.49 -19.10
C ASP A 234 -14.55 -18.07 -18.73
N ASN A 235 -13.43 -17.45 -19.05
CA ASN A 235 -12.13 -18.07 -18.73
C ASN A 235 -11.43 -17.48 -17.49
N ASN A 236 -11.98 -16.44 -16.83
CA ASN A 236 -11.33 -15.73 -15.73
C ASN A 236 -12.25 -15.60 -14.51
N ARG A 237 -12.49 -16.71 -13.81
CA ARG A 237 -13.39 -16.74 -12.67
C ARG A 237 -12.79 -16.01 -11.46
N LYS A 238 -13.41 -14.91 -11.06
CA LYS A 238 -13.08 -14.20 -9.82
C LYS A 238 -13.38 -15.08 -8.60
N VAL A 239 -12.38 -15.33 -7.77
CA VAL A 239 -12.50 -16.19 -6.58
C VAL A 239 -12.40 -15.46 -5.28
N PHE A 240 -11.72 -14.31 -5.29
CA PHE A 240 -11.50 -13.50 -4.11
C PHE A 240 -11.34 -12.03 -4.49
N ALA A 241 -11.73 -11.14 -3.60
CA ALA A 241 -11.39 -9.74 -3.65
C ALA A 241 -11.19 -9.18 -2.24
N ALA A 242 -10.27 -8.24 -2.13
CA ALA A 242 -10.08 -7.44 -0.93
C ALA A 242 -9.88 -5.98 -1.34
N GLY A 243 -10.24 -5.07 -0.47
CA GLY A 243 -10.03 -3.66 -0.75
C GLY A 243 -10.26 -2.77 0.45
N VAL A 244 -10.02 -1.49 0.24
CA VAL A 244 -10.23 -0.45 1.23
C VAL A 244 -11.18 0.62 0.70
N ASN A 245 -11.86 1.27 1.64
CA ASN A 245 -12.63 2.48 1.38
C ASN A 245 -12.39 3.42 2.57
N LEU A 246 -11.57 4.44 2.33
CA LEU A 246 -11.03 5.30 3.36
C LEU A 246 -11.29 6.77 3.03
N GLN A 247 -11.43 7.58 4.07
CA GLN A 247 -11.60 9.03 4.00
C GLN A 247 -10.34 9.72 4.52
N ARG A 248 -9.96 10.80 3.86
CA ARG A 248 -8.82 11.63 4.23
C ARG A 248 -9.15 12.46 5.49
N GLU A 249 -8.17 12.55 6.37
CA GLU A 249 -8.16 13.42 7.54
C GLU A 249 -6.78 14.10 7.62
N GLU A 250 -6.76 15.41 7.81
CA GLU A 250 -5.50 16.17 7.90
C GLU A 250 -4.72 15.78 9.16
N ILE A 251 -3.39 15.74 9.03
CA ILE A 251 -2.51 15.48 10.16
C ILE A 251 -2.40 16.75 11.00
N THR A 252 -2.95 16.68 12.21
CA THR A 252 -2.75 17.66 13.28
C THR A 252 -2.37 16.93 14.56
N PRO A 253 -1.72 17.56 15.55
CA PRO A 253 -1.44 16.92 16.83
C PRO A 253 -2.69 16.35 17.51
N ALA A 254 -3.83 17.03 17.38
CA ALA A 254 -5.12 16.57 17.90
C ALA A 254 -5.65 15.35 17.15
N ALA A 255 -5.61 15.34 15.79
CA ALA A 255 -6.00 14.20 14.96
C ALA A 255 -5.14 12.98 15.27
N LEU A 256 -3.82 13.17 15.39
CA LEU A 256 -2.87 12.12 15.76
C LEU A 256 -3.17 11.51 17.14
N ALA A 257 -3.51 12.30 18.14
CA ALA A 257 -3.91 11.81 19.45
C ALA A 257 -5.26 11.08 19.40
N MET A 258 -6.24 11.67 18.71
CA MET A 258 -7.59 11.14 18.58
C MET A 258 -7.60 9.78 17.86
N ILE A 259 -6.75 9.59 16.82
CA ILE A 259 -6.73 8.34 16.05
C ILE A 259 -6.25 7.17 16.91
N LEU A 260 -5.28 7.36 17.79
CA LEU A 260 -4.84 6.33 18.73
C LEU A 260 -5.91 5.96 19.74
N TRP A 261 -6.70 6.93 20.18
CA TRP A 261 -7.83 6.67 21.09
C TRP A 261 -8.99 5.96 20.35
N ARG A 262 -9.26 6.36 19.11
CA ARG A 262 -10.34 5.79 18.27
C ARG A 262 -10.05 4.37 17.81
N PHE A 263 -8.75 4.01 17.68
CA PHE A 263 -8.27 2.71 17.25
C PHE A 263 -7.27 2.10 18.24
N PRO A 264 -7.66 1.91 19.50
CA PRO A 264 -6.77 1.35 20.51
C PRO A 264 -6.34 -0.05 20.09
N LEU A 265 -5.03 -0.32 20.17
CA LEU A 265 -4.45 -1.63 19.87
C LEU A 265 -4.85 -2.19 18.48
N MET A 266 -4.94 -1.32 17.45
CA MET A 266 -5.39 -1.72 16.12
C MET A 266 -4.58 -2.89 15.55
N THR A 267 -3.26 -2.88 15.71
CA THR A 267 -2.37 -3.97 15.27
C THR A 267 -2.74 -5.31 15.91
N LEU A 268 -3.05 -5.34 17.19
CA LEU A 268 -3.50 -6.56 17.87
C LEU A 268 -4.88 -7.02 17.35
N LYS A 269 -5.81 -6.10 17.11
CA LYS A 269 -7.10 -6.43 16.49
C LYS A 269 -6.93 -7.03 15.11
N VAL A 270 -6.03 -6.50 14.30
CA VAL A 270 -5.71 -7.04 12.97
C VAL A 270 -5.10 -8.44 13.11
N PHE A 271 -4.15 -8.63 14.02
CA PHE A 271 -3.54 -9.93 14.29
C PHE A 271 -4.59 -10.99 14.66
N PHE A 272 -5.36 -10.74 15.69
CA PHE A 272 -6.41 -11.67 16.10
C PHE A 272 -7.48 -11.84 15.02
N GLY A 273 -7.80 -10.79 14.27
CA GLY A 273 -8.72 -10.83 13.14
C GLY A 273 -8.26 -11.81 12.06
N ILE A 274 -7.00 -11.74 11.65
CA ILE A 274 -6.42 -12.65 10.65
C ILE A 274 -6.54 -14.11 11.12
N HIS A 275 -6.12 -14.41 12.34
CA HIS A 275 -6.17 -15.79 12.88
C HIS A 275 -7.61 -16.29 13.06
N TRP A 276 -8.52 -15.42 13.52
CA TRP A 276 -9.95 -15.76 13.65
C TRP A 276 -10.60 -16.06 12.31
N GLN A 277 -10.29 -15.30 11.26
CA GLN A 277 -10.80 -15.59 9.93
C GLN A 277 -10.19 -16.88 9.36
N ALA A 278 -8.91 -17.14 9.60
CA ALA A 278 -8.28 -18.39 9.22
C ALA A 278 -8.95 -19.59 9.90
N LEU A 279 -9.20 -19.51 11.22
CA LEU A 279 -9.94 -20.55 11.96
C LEU A 279 -11.35 -20.79 11.38
N LYS A 280 -12.10 -19.71 11.08
CA LYS A 280 -13.43 -19.84 10.45
C LYS A 280 -13.36 -20.52 9.08
N LEU A 281 -12.36 -20.24 8.26
CA LEU A 281 -12.17 -20.87 6.97
C LEU A 281 -11.83 -22.36 7.12
N TRP A 282 -10.98 -22.69 8.08
CA TRP A 282 -10.64 -24.07 8.42
C TRP A 282 -11.86 -24.86 8.90
N LEU A 283 -12.65 -24.32 9.84
CA LEU A 283 -13.90 -24.90 10.31
C LEU A 283 -14.94 -25.09 9.19
N LYS A 284 -14.90 -24.24 8.16
CA LYS A 284 -15.70 -24.43 6.94
C LYS A 284 -15.17 -25.56 6.05
N GLY A 285 -14.07 -26.22 6.40
CA GLY A 285 -13.48 -27.31 5.64
C GLY A 285 -12.82 -26.86 4.33
N LEU A 286 -12.23 -25.66 4.28
CA LEU A 286 -11.41 -25.26 3.16
C LEU A 286 -10.08 -26.02 3.19
N LYS A 287 -9.64 -26.47 2.01
CA LYS A 287 -8.36 -27.15 1.84
C LYS A 287 -7.21 -26.17 2.12
N ILE A 288 -6.28 -26.61 2.95
CA ILE A 288 -5.02 -25.89 3.18
C ILE A 288 -4.04 -26.33 2.10
N PHE A 289 -3.46 -25.36 1.39
CA PHE A 289 -2.36 -25.59 0.45
C PHE A 289 -1.06 -25.47 1.23
N THR A 290 -0.21 -26.48 1.13
CA THR A 290 1.13 -26.45 1.69
C THR A 290 1.98 -25.41 0.96
N HIS A 291 2.88 -24.76 1.70
CA HIS A 291 3.85 -23.86 1.12
C HIS A 291 4.72 -24.64 0.12
N PRO A 292 4.97 -24.11 -1.10
CA PRO A 292 5.93 -24.74 -2.00
C PRO A 292 7.30 -24.83 -1.32
N PRO A 293 8.05 -25.93 -1.47
CA PRO A 293 9.43 -25.96 -1.02
C PRO A 293 10.25 -24.89 -1.76
N HIS A 294 11.17 -24.27 -1.04
CA HIS A 294 12.13 -23.31 -1.60
C HIS A 294 13.10 -23.97 -2.55
#